data_533736d9f2118238caa6692c2201a97c
#
_entry.id   533736d9f2118238caa6692c2201a97c
#
_cell.length_a   1.000
_cell.length_b   1.000
_cell.length_c   1.000
_cell.angle_alpha   90.00
_cell.angle_beta   90.00
_cell.angle_gamma   90.00
#
_symmetry.space_group_name_H-M   'P 1'
#
loop_
_entity.id
_entity.type
_entity.pdbx_description
1 polymer ?
#
loop_
_entity_poly.entity_id
_entity_poly.type
_entity_poly.pdbx_seq_one_letter_code
_entity_poly.pdbx_strand_id
1 'polypeptide(L)'
;AGIMLMSSINKHLNTRMGILQRLRLGGSIQCFGAVVFISAGLMANAPLWLLMSGLFLVVSGIGLTGPNAMALAMSKQGARAGTASAIMGSMQFACGLLGGVILNFLLWKASLNMGIMMLMFTSAGLFAILKVGKQLQNSTSA
;
A
#
# COMPACT_ATOMS: atom_id res chain seq x y z
N ALA A 1 -11.03 -2.19 11.69
CA ALA A 1 -11.81 -3.30 11.09
C ALA A 1 -11.16 -3.81 9.78
N GLY A 2 -10.94 -2.97 8.74
CA GLY A 2 -10.43 -3.39 7.42
C GLY A 2 -9.06 -4.07 7.45
N ILE A 3 -8.10 -3.54 8.19
CA ILE A 3 -6.76 -4.13 8.35
C ILE A 3 -6.84 -5.52 9.00
N MET A 4 -7.65 -5.67 10.05
CA MET A 4 -7.82 -6.95 10.74
C MET A 4 -8.46 -8.00 9.84
N LEU A 5 -9.46 -7.61 9.07
CA LEU A 5 -10.17 -8.48 8.13
C LEU A 5 -9.22 -8.97 7.03
N MET A 6 -8.44 -8.07 6.43
CA MET A 6 -7.45 -8.41 5.41
C MET A 6 -6.24 -9.18 5.98
N SER A 7 -5.85 -8.90 7.22
CA SER A 7 -4.80 -9.68 7.88
C SER A 7 -5.25 -11.11 8.19
N SER A 8 -6.53 -11.33 8.53
CA SER A 8 -7.11 -12.67 8.69
C SER A 8 -7.22 -13.41 7.35
N ILE A 9 -7.61 -12.72 6.30
CA ILE A 9 -7.63 -13.26 4.94
C ILE A 9 -6.20 -13.61 4.49
N ASN A 10 -5.21 -12.79 4.84
CA ASN A 10 -3.80 -13.05 4.53
C ASN A 10 -3.30 -14.37 5.10
N LYS A 11 -3.72 -14.74 6.32
CA LYS A 11 -3.41 -16.07 6.91
C LYS A 11 -3.95 -17.22 6.03
N HIS A 12 -5.15 -17.09 5.53
CA HIS A 12 -5.78 -18.09 4.65
C HIS A 12 -5.14 -18.15 3.26
N LEU A 13 -4.75 -16.99 2.73
CA LEU A 13 -4.06 -16.88 1.44
C LEU A 13 -2.61 -17.37 1.50
N ASN A 14 -1.99 -17.39 2.70
CA ASN A 14 -0.62 -17.85 2.88
C ASN A 14 -0.41 -19.32 2.44
N THR A 15 -1.44 -20.14 2.54
CA THR A 15 -1.40 -21.56 2.14
C THR A 15 -1.61 -21.77 0.64
N ARG A 16 -2.16 -20.79 -0.07
CA ARG A 16 -2.57 -20.92 -1.47
C ARG A 16 -1.82 -20.00 -2.44
N MET A 17 -1.24 -18.92 -1.96
CA MET A 17 -0.64 -17.87 -2.79
C MET A 17 0.76 -17.49 -2.31
N GLY A 18 1.68 -17.32 -3.26
CA GLY A 18 3.01 -16.82 -2.98
C GLY A 18 3.01 -15.38 -2.46
N ILE A 19 4.07 -15.00 -1.72
CA ILE A 19 4.20 -13.67 -1.10
C ILE A 19 4.06 -12.52 -2.11
N LEU A 20 4.61 -12.67 -3.32
CA LEU A 20 4.51 -11.67 -4.39
C LEU A 20 3.10 -11.52 -4.94
N GLN A 21 2.32 -12.60 -5.02
CA GLN A 21 0.93 -12.55 -5.48
C GLN A 21 0.06 -11.79 -4.46
N ARG A 22 0.29 -12.03 -3.17
CA ARG A 22 -0.41 -11.31 -2.08
C ARG A 22 -0.06 -9.82 -2.06
N LEU A 23 1.23 -9.48 -2.29
CA LEU A 23 1.67 -8.09 -2.43
C LEU A 23 1.00 -7.40 -3.63
N ARG A 24 0.94 -8.06 -4.77
CA ARG A 24 0.25 -7.53 -5.97
C ARG A 24 -1.22 -7.32 -5.72
N LEU A 25 -1.91 -8.30 -5.11
CA LEU A 25 -3.32 -8.18 -4.73
C LEU A 25 -3.57 -6.99 -3.80
N GLY A 26 -2.79 -6.87 -2.72
CA GLY A 26 -2.92 -5.76 -1.79
C GLY A 26 -2.67 -4.40 -2.46
N GLY A 27 -1.62 -4.29 -3.29
CA GLY A 27 -1.32 -3.09 -4.06
C GLY A 27 -2.42 -2.73 -5.07
N SER A 28 -3.01 -3.71 -5.75
CA SER A 28 -4.12 -3.48 -6.68
C SER A 28 -5.38 -2.99 -5.95
N ILE A 29 -5.70 -3.55 -4.79
CA ILE A 29 -6.82 -3.10 -3.95
C ILE A 29 -6.59 -1.65 -3.50
N GLN A 30 -5.37 -1.30 -3.11
CA GLN A 30 -5.03 0.08 -2.73
C GLN A 30 -5.18 1.05 -3.89
N CYS A 31 -4.66 0.72 -5.07
CA CYS A 31 -4.81 1.56 -6.27
C CYS A 31 -6.28 1.74 -6.64
N PHE A 32 -7.07 0.67 -6.61
CA PHE A 32 -8.50 0.75 -6.88
C PHE A 32 -9.22 1.64 -5.85
N GLY A 33 -8.91 1.49 -4.57
CA GLY A 33 -9.45 2.35 -3.51
C GLY A 33 -9.09 3.82 -3.69
N ALA A 34 -7.86 4.12 -4.12
CA ALA A 34 -7.42 5.49 -4.42
C ALA A 34 -8.19 6.08 -5.61
N VAL A 35 -8.44 5.31 -6.67
CA VAL A 35 -9.27 5.74 -7.80
C VAL A 35 -10.71 6.04 -7.38
N VAL A 36 -11.33 5.18 -6.56
CA VAL A 36 -12.67 5.41 -6.00
C VAL A 36 -12.69 6.69 -5.17
N PHE A 37 -11.66 6.91 -4.34
CA PHE A 37 -11.55 8.12 -3.52
C PHE A 37 -11.43 9.39 -4.37
N ILE A 38 -10.61 9.38 -5.43
CA ILE A 38 -10.45 10.50 -6.36
C ILE A 38 -11.76 10.78 -7.09
N SER A 39 -12.44 9.74 -7.61
CA SER A 39 -13.71 9.91 -8.31
C SER A 39 -14.78 10.57 -7.44
N ALA A 40 -14.81 10.20 -6.15
CA ALA A 40 -15.65 10.88 -5.18
C ALA A 40 -15.22 12.34 -4.97
N GLY A 41 -13.92 12.60 -4.84
CA GLY A 41 -13.39 13.96 -4.65
C GLY A 41 -13.66 14.92 -5.80
N LEU A 42 -13.85 14.42 -7.03
CA LEU A 42 -14.21 15.22 -8.20
C LEU A 42 -15.68 15.67 -8.18
N MET A 43 -16.54 14.98 -7.46
CA MET A 43 -17.96 15.34 -7.38
C MET A 43 -18.13 16.61 -6.52
N ALA A 44 -19.03 17.50 -6.95
CA ALA A 44 -19.33 18.74 -6.23
C ALA A 44 -19.92 18.47 -4.82
N ASN A 45 -20.76 17.44 -4.72
CA ASN A 45 -21.41 16.99 -3.50
C ASN A 45 -21.14 15.49 -3.32
N ALA A 46 -19.88 15.13 -3.05
CA ALA A 46 -19.50 13.74 -2.85
C ALA A 46 -20.20 13.19 -1.59
N PRO A 47 -20.95 12.09 -1.70
CA PRO A 47 -21.54 11.47 -0.53
C PRO A 47 -20.40 10.89 0.34
N LEU A 48 -20.48 11.14 1.65
CA LEU A 48 -19.45 10.73 2.60
C LEU A 48 -19.15 9.22 2.55
N TRP A 49 -20.18 8.40 2.33
CA TRP A 49 -20.01 6.94 2.23
C TRP A 49 -19.09 6.52 1.07
N LEU A 50 -19.08 7.29 -0.03
CA LEU A 50 -18.22 6.98 -1.20
C LEU A 50 -16.75 7.32 -0.88
N LEU A 51 -16.49 8.44 -0.21
CA LEU A 51 -15.15 8.79 0.29
C LEU A 51 -14.67 7.74 1.31
N MET A 52 -15.54 7.37 2.25
CA MET A 52 -15.23 6.35 3.24
C MET A 52 -14.94 4.98 2.63
N SER A 53 -15.65 4.58 1.58
CA SER A 53 -15.41 3.30 0.89
C SER A 53 -14.04 3.28 0.19
N GLY A 54 -13.66 4.35 -0.50
CA GLY A 54 -12.33 4.47 -1.11
C GLY A 54 -11.21 4.39 -0.07
N LEU A 55 -11.35 5.17 1.02
CA LEU A 55 -10.40 5.14 2.13
C LEU A 55 -10.32 3.75 2.78
N PHE A 56 -11.46 3.10 3.01
CA PHE A 56 -11.52 1.75 3.57
C PHE A 56 -10.78 0.73 2.71
N LEU A 57 -10.91 0.79 1.39
CA LEU A 57 -10.19 -0.09 0.47
C LEU A 57 -8.68 0.13 0.53
N VAL A 58 -8.22 1.40 0.52
CA VAL A 58 -6.78 1.72 0.63
C VAL A 58 -6.21 1.19 1.94
N VAL A 59 -6.86 1.47 3.07
CA VAL A 59 -6.42 1.03 4.40
C VAL A 59 -6.49 -0.49 4.54
N SER A 60 -7.50 -1.13 3.97
CA SER A 60 -7.62 -2.60 3.97
C SER A 60 -6.47 -3.26 3.21
N GLY A 61 -6.06 -2.69 2.08
CA GLY A 61 -4.93 -3.20 1.30
C GLY A 61 -3.60 -3.21 2.08
N ILE A 62 -3.43 -2.32 3.06
CA ILE A 62 -2.25 -2.31 3.96
C ILE A 62 -2.17 -3.63 4.76
N GLY A 63 -3.30 -4.24 5.11
CA GLY A 63 -3.34 -5.53 5.81
C GLY A 63 -2.72 -6.68 5.00
N LEU A 64 -2.69 -6.57 3.66
CA LEU A 64 -2.00 -7.52 2.78
C LEU A 64 -0.57 -7.06 2.46
N THR A 65 -0.36 -5.79 2.13
CA THR A 65 0.96 -5.31 1.70
C THR A 65 1.94 -5.20 2.85
N GLY A 66 1.54 -4.67 4.01
CA GLY A 66 2.42 -4.40 5.15
C GLY A 66 3.17 -5.64 5.65
N PRO A 67 2.46 -6.68 6.15
CA PRO A 67 3.11 -7.88 6.69
C PRO A 67 3.93 -8.64 5.64
N ASN A 68 3.45 -8.70 4.39
CA ASN A 68 4.14 -9.42 3.33
C ASN A 68 5.38 -8.67 2.83
N ALA A 69 5.35 -7.34 2.76
CA ALA A 69 6.53 -6.52 2.42
C ALA A 69 7.60 -6.64 3.53
N MET A 70 7.18 -6.57 4.79
CA MET A 70 8.08 -6.75 5.93
C MET A 70 8.72 -8.15 5.91
N ALA A 71 7.93 -9.20 5.73
CA ALA A 71 8.43 -10.57 5.66
C ALA A 71 9.43 -10.75 4.50
N LEU A 72 9.14 -10.19 3.32
CA LEU A 72 10.03 -10.26 2.16
C LEU A 72 11.34 -9.50 2.41
N ALA A 73 11.29 -8.31 3.00
CA ALA A 73 12.48 -7.51 3.30
C ALA A 73 13.36 -8.17 4.37
N MET A 74 12.75 -8.82 5.35
CA MET A 74 13.48 -9.46 6.46
C MET A 74 13.98 -10.88 6.12
N SER A 75 13.46 -11.53 5.08
CA SER A 75 13.77 -12.92 4.74
C SER A 75 15.26 -13.21 4.53
N LYS A 76 16.05 -12.22 4.14
CA LYS A 76 17.51 -12.32 3.90
C LYS A 76 18.36 -11.62 4.95
N GLN A 77 17.79 -11.06 6.01
CA GLN A 77 18.51 -10.21 6.96
C GLN A 77 19.04 -10.97 8.18
N GLY A 78 18.55 -12.17 8.49
CA GLY A 78 19.04 -13.02 9.58
C GLY A 78 19.26 -12.23 10.89
N ALA A 79 20.53 -12.19 11.35
CA ALA A 79 20.91 -11.49 12.59
C ALA A 79 20.68 -9.95 12.55
N ARG A 80 20.47 -9.35 11.38
CA ARG A 80 20.21 -7.90 11.21
C ARG A 80 18.72 -7.55 11.09
N ALA A 81 17.83 -8.49 11.35
CA ALA A 81 16.39 -8.30 11.20
C ALA A 81 15.85 -7.12 12.03
N GLY A 82 16.37 -6.92 13.25
CA GLY A 82 15.98 -5.79 14.09
C GLY A 82 16.32 -4.43 13.48
N THR A 83 17.53 -4.27 12.97
CA THR A 83 17.97 -3.04 12.28
C THR A 83 17.16 -2.80 11.00
N ALA A 84 16.92 -3.86 10.22
CA ALA A 84 16.13 -3.76 9.00
C ALA A 84 14.69 -3.31 9.28
N SER A 85 14.05 -3.85 10.33
CA SER A 85 12.70 -3.45 10.71
C SER A 85 12.64 -1.99 11.21
N ALA A 86 13.64 -1.55 11.96
CA ALA A 86 13.74 -0.16 12.43
C ALA A 86 13.86 0.82 11.24
N ILE A 87 14.73 0.51 10.27
CA ILE A 87 14.89 1.32 9.06
C ILE A 87 13.59 1.38 8.27
N MET A 88 12.91 0.24 8.07
CA MET A 88 11.63 0.22 7.36
C MET A 88 10.56 1.06 8.06
N GLY A 89 10.46 0.96 9.39
CA GLY A 89 9.54 1.78 10.17
C GLY A 89 9.86 3.27 10.04
N SER A 90 11.13 3.65 10.18
CA SER A 90 11.56 5.05 10.05
C SER A 90 11.26 5.60 8.65
N MET A 91 11.53 4.84 7.60
CA MET A 91 11.21 5.25 6.22
C MET A 91 9.69 5.40 6.02
N GLN A 92 8.89 4.54 6.60
CA GLN A 92 7.42 4.63 6.51
C GLN A 92 6.90 5.92 7.16
N PHE A 93 7.40 6.27 8.34
CA PHE A 93 7.04 7.54 9.00
C PHE A 93 7.58 8.75 8.24
N ALA A 94 8.81 8.69 7.71
CA ALA A 94 9.38 9.77 6.90
C ALA A 94 8.57 10.01 5.62
N CYS A 95 8.15 8.97 4.92
CA CYS A 95 7.26 9.09 3.76
C CYS A 95 5.89 9.68 4.14
N GLY A 96 5.33 9.30 5.28
CA GLY A 96 4.09 9.87 5.80
C GLY A 96 4.22 11.37 6.10
N LEU A 97 5.31 11.77 6.75
CA LEU A 97 5.61 13.18 7.03
C LEU A 97 5.76 13.99 5.74
N LEU A 98 6.57 13.51 4.80
CA LEU A 98 6.75 14.15 3.49
C LEU A 98 5.42 14.29 2.74
N GLY A 99 4.60 13.25 2.74
CA GLY A 99 3.26 13.27 2.15
C GLY A 99 2.37 14.34 2.80
N GLY A 100 2.39 14.46 4.12
CA GLY A 100 1.65 15.49 4.86
C GLY A 100 2.13 16.91 4.54
N VAL A 101 3.45 17.13 4.45
CA VAL A 101 4.03 18.41 4.06
C VAL A 101 3.62 18.79 2.63
N ILE A 102 3.73 17.86 1.67
CA ILE A 102 3.35 18.11 0.28
C ILE A 102 1.86 18.46 0.19
N LEU A 103 0.99 17.76 0.93
CA LEU A 103 -0.45 18.04 0.96
C LEU A 103 -0.77 19.47 1.37
N ASN A 104 0.03 20.05 2.29
CA ASN A 104 -0.16 21.41 2.77
C ASN A 104 0.12 22.48 1.71
N PHE A 105 0.94 22.17 0.70
CA PHE A 105 1.26 23.09 -0.40
C PHE A 105 0.31 22.95 -1.60
N LEU A 106 -0.54 21.94 -1.65
CA LEU A 106 -1.49 21.78 -2.74
C LEU A 106 -2.72 22.68 -2.52
N LEU A 107 -3.04 23.50 -3.54
CA LEU A 107 -4.08 24.54 -3.49
C LEU A 107 -5.48 24.03 -3.91
N TRP A 108 -5.66 22.74 -4.16
CA TRP A 108 -6.94 22.16 -4.59
C TRP A 108 -7.79 21.73 -3.38
N LYS A 109 -9.00 21.21 -3.68
CA LYS A 109 -9.86 20.65 -2.62
C LYS A 109 -9.11 19.56 -1.84
N ALA A 110 -9.21 19.58 -0.52
CA ALA A 110 -8.50 18.66 0.37
C ALA A 110 -8.71 17.18 0.00
N SER A 111 -9.92 16.80 -0.41
CA SER A 111 -10.24 15.43 -0.84
C SER A 111 -9.51 15.04 -2.12
N LEU A 112 -9.38 15.95 -3.08
CA LEU A 112 -8.63 15.70 -4.32
C LEU A 112 -7.14 15.57 -4.07
N ASN A 113 -6.56 16.47 -3.29
CA ASN A 113 -5.15 16.44 -2.92
C ASN A 113 -4.79 15.12 -2.25
N MET A 114 -5.60 14.70 -1.28
CA MET A 114 -5.44 13.44 -0.57
C MET A 114 -5.55 12.24 -1.51
N GLY A 115 -6.53 12.22 -2.40
CA GLY A 115 -6.74 11.14 -3.37
C GLY A 115 -5.57 11.00 -4.35
N ILE A 116 -5.07 12.11 -4.90
CA ILE A 116 -3.92 12.14 -5.81
C ILE A 116 -2.67 11.60 -5.11
N MET A 117 -2.40 12.04 -3.88
CA MET A 117 -1.27 11.53 -3.12
C MET A 117 -1.39 10.04 -2.82
N MET A 118 -2.58 9.57 -2.43
CA MET A 118 -2.85 8.14 -2.25
C MET A 118 -2.55 7.36 -3.53
N LEU A 119 -3.01 7.84 -4.69
CA LEU A 119 -2.79 7.16 -5.97
C LEU A 119 -1.29 7.15 -6.34
N MET A 120 -0.58 8.25 -6.14
CA MET A 120 0.87 8.32 -6.39
C MET A 120 1.64 7.31 -5.54
N PHE A 121 1.41 7.28 -4.23
CA PHE A 121 2.11 6.36 -3.35
C PHE A 121 1.73 4.89 -3.59
N THR A 122 0.46 4.59 -3.82
CA THR A 122 0.02 3.21 -4.07
C THR A 122 0.48 2.69 -5.43
N SER A 123 0.49 3.54 -6.46
CA SER A 123 1.01 3.17 -7.79
C SER A 123 2.53 2.98 -7.78
N ALA A 124 3.27 3.85 -7.10
CA ALA A 124 4.71 3.69 -6.90
C ALA A 124 5.05 2.39 -6.16
N GLY A 125 4.29 2.07 -5.10
CA GLY A 125 4.41 0.82 -4.36
C GLY A 125 4.13 -0.40 -5.23
N LEU A 126 3.05 -0.36 -6.01
CA LEU A 126 2.70 -1.46 -6.92
C LEU A 126 3.76 -1.64 -8.02
N PHE A 127 4.27 -0.55 -8.58
CA PHE A 127 5.36 -0.59 -9.56
C PHE A 127 6.64 -1.24 -8.99
N ALA A 128 7.02 -0.88 -7.76
CA ALA A 128 8.15 -1.49 -7.06
C ALA A 128 7.95 -2.99 -6.86
N ILE A 129 6.75 -3.43 -6.46
CA ILE A 129 6.40 -4.84 -6.29
C ILE A 129 6.52 -5.60 -7.61
N LEU A 130 6.04 -5.02 -8.71
CA LEU A 130 6.12 -5.64 -10.03
C LEU A 130 7.57 -5.78 -10.52
N LYS A 131 8.41 -4.76 -10.27
CA LYS A 131 9.84 -4.77 -10.63
C LYS A 131 10.61 -5.82 -9.84
N VAL A 132 10.42 -5.89 -8.54
CA VAL A 132 11.03 -6.91 -7.67
C VAL A 132 10.58 -8.31 -8.06
N GLY A 133 9.30 -8.49 -8.40
CA GLY A 133 8.77 -9.76 -8.85
C GLY A 133 9.45 -10.27 -10.13
N LYS A 134 9.72 -9.39 -11.10
CA LYS A 134 10.46 -9.74 -12.32
C LYS A 134 11.91 -10.14 -12.03
N GLN A 135 12.59 -9.41 -11.13
CA GLN A 135 13.97 -9.73 -10.77
C GLN A 135 14.11 -11.09 -10.09
N LEU A 136 13.18 -11.42 -9.19
CA LEU A 136 13.20 -12.72 -8.51
C LEU A 136 12.92 -13.88 -9.45
N GLN A 137 12.06 -13.72 -10.45
CA GLN A 137 11.80 -14.73 -11.48
C GLN A 137 13.04 -14.97 -12.36
N ASN A 138 13.72 -13.91 -12.77
CA ASN A 138 14.92 -14.03 -13.61
C ASN A 138 16.10 -14.69 -12.87
N SER A 139 16.21 -14.49 -11.55
CA SER A 139 17.27 -15.13 -10.75
C SER A 139 16.99 -16.60 -10.40
N THR A 140 15.79 -17.10 -10.64
CA THR A 140 15.43 -18.53 -10.41
C THR A 140 15.52 -19.35 -11.70
N SER A 141 15.60 -18.68 -12.86
CA SER A 141 15.71 -19.29 -14.20
C SER A 141 17.14 -19.28 -14.76
N ALA A 142 18.09 -18.70 -14.04
CA ALA A 142 19.53 -18.72 -14.33
C ALA A 142 20.29 -19.64 -13.37
#